data_88cae4bb870af7ea74c1e9488a736f65
#
_entry.id   88cae4bb870af7ea74c1e9488a736f65
#
_cell.length_a   1.000
_cell.length_b   1.000
_cell.length_c   1.000
_cell.angle_alpha   90.00
_cell.angle_beta   90.00
_cell.angle_gamma   90.00
#
_symmetry.space_group_name_H-M   'P 1'
#
loop_
_entity.id
_entity.type
_entity.pdbx_description
1 polymer ?
#
loop_
_entity_poly.entity_id
_entity_poly.type
_entity_poly.pdbx_seq_one_letter_code
_entity_poly.pdbx_strand_id
1 'polypeptide(L)'
;MKRKIWLPKDLIGSRDPTDSEHRAIYSFMQKEYRQKKKRTYTISLILAAVGSILLIIGMLANKNIPLLLISTLLLALGLVEAMTAHAYYIREQAFRDEKYRVVDGHIYNTTKSEKTGGILAGFLSDFGDLLLPLDFPVAGSTVVGDQVLLVFSDALETDFCRIFTASMLTKGE
;
A
#
# COMPACT_ATOMS: atom_id res chain seq x y z
N MET A 1 -16.15 -1.04 4.62
CA MET A 1 -15.46 -1.55 5.82
C MET A 1 -14.43 -2.54 5.32
N LYS A 2 -13.10 -2.25 5.38
CA LYS A 2 -12.08 -3.21 4.97
C LYS A 2 -12.02 -4.30 6.04
N ARG A 3 -12.30 -5.55 5.66
CA ARG A 3 -12.08 -6.69 6.54
C ARG A 3 -10.58 -6.80 6.80
N LYS A 4 -10.16 -6.71 8.05
CA LYS A 4 -8.81 -7.08 8.45
C LYS A 4 -8.71 -8.59 8.30
N ILE A 5 -7.93 -9.03 7.33
CA ILE A 5 -7.60 -10.46 7.20
C ILE A 5 -6.28 -10.64 7.93
N TRP A 6 -6.34 -11.35 9.04
CA TRP A 6 -5.16 -11.78 9.77
C TRP A 6 -4.66 -13.05 9.10
N LEU A 7 -3.51 -12.95 8.44
CA LEU A 7 -2.77 -14.13 8.02
C LEU A 7 -1.87 -14.54 9.19
N PRO A 8 -1.96 -15.79 9.66
CA PRO A 8 -1.08 -16.26 10.72
C PRO A 8 0.38 -16.21 10.23
N LYS A 9 1.30 -15.85 11.13
CA LYS A 9 2.73 -15.79 10.82
C LYS A 9 3.29 -17.13 10.33
N ASP A 10 2.70 -18.22 10.80
CA ASP A 10 3.09 -19.59 10.50
C ASP A 10 2.15 -20.22 9.47
N LEU A 11 1.79 -19.45 8.43
CA LEU A 11 0.95 -19.97 7.36
C LEU A 11 1.67 -21.14 6.68
N ILE A 12 0.99 -22.29 6.56
CA ILE A 12 1.53 -23.48 5.90
C ILE A 12 1.93 -23.10 4.46
N GLY A 13 3.16 -23.47 4.07
CA GLY A 13 3.71 -23.11 2.77
C GLY A 13 4.21 -21.67 2.63
N SER A 14 4.21 -20.87 3.71
CA SER A 14 4.87 -19.58 3.67
C SER A 14 6.39 -19.76 3.71
N ARG A 15 7.07 -19.04 2.84
CA ARG A 15 8.52 -19.04 2.71
C ARG A 15 9.08 -17.65 2.58
N ASP A 16 10.37 -17.54 2.77
CA ASP A 16 11.08 -16.33 2.40
C ASP A 16 11.17 -16.22 0.87
N PRO A 17 11.13 -15.02 0.30
CA PRO A 17 11.28 -14.83 -1.13
C PRO A 17 12.68 -15.26 -1.60
N THR A 18 12.79 -15.75 -2.82
CA THR A 18 14.09 -15.91 -3.47
C THR A 18 14.69 -14.55 -3.84
N ASP A 19 16.00 -14.47 -4.07
CA ASP A 19 16.67 -13.20 -4.45
C ASP A 19 16.08 -12.55 -5.71
N SER A 20 15.64 -13.35 -6.68
CA SER A 20 14.98 -12.86 -7.90
C SER A 20 13.58 -12.31 -7.62
N GLU A 21 12.79 -13.04 -6.83
CA GLU A 21 11.47 -12.59 -6.38
C GLU A 21 11.57 -11.33 -5.54
N HIS A 22 12.51 -11.29 -4.59
CA HIS A 22 12.75 -10.11 -3.77
C HIS A 22 13.05 -8.88 -4.64
N ARG A 23 13.99 -8.98 -5.58
CA ARG A 23 14.33 -7.88 -6.49
C ARG A 23 13.12 -7.39 -7.28
N ALA A 24 12.32 -8.30 -7.84
CA ALA A 24 11.13 -7.95 -8.61
C ALA A 24 10.05 -7.28 -7.74
N ILE A 25 9.72 -7.88 -6.59
CA ILE A 25 8.74 -7.36 -5.64
C ILE A 25 9.19 -5.99 -5.11
N TYR A 26 10.44 -5.87 -4.66
CA TYR A 26 10.97 -4.62 -4.14
C TYR A 26 10.98 -3.50 -5.18
N SER A 27 11.43 -3.77 -6.41
CA SER A 27 11.44 -2.77 -7.48
C SER A 27 10.04 -2.21 -7.78
N PHE A 28 9.04 -3.10 -7.83
CA PHE A 28 7.64 -2.72 -8.02
C PHE A 28 7.11 -1.89 -6.86
N MET A 29 7.30 -2.36 -5.63
CA MET A 29 6.82 -1.71 -4.42
C MET A 29 7.51 -0.37 -4.17
N GLN A 30 8.82 -0.29 -4.43
CA GLN A 30 9.58 0.95 -4.35
C GLN A 30 9.01 2.01 -5.29
N LYS A 31 8.74 1.65 -6.55
CA LYS A 31 8.16 2.57 -7.53
C LYS A 31 6.80 3.10 -7.07
N GLU A 32 5.93 2.21 -6.60
CA GLU A 32 4.59 2.56 -6.12
C GLU A 32 4.65 3.45 -4.87
N TYR A 33 5.42 3.05 -3.86
CA TYR A 33 5.53 3.83 -2.62
C TYR A 33 6.24 5.17 -2.83
N ARG A 34 7.27 5.22 -3.66
CA ARG A 34 7.94 6.47 -3.99
C ARG A 34 6.99 7.47 -4.65
N GLN A 35 6.14 7.01 -5.55
CA GLN A 35 5.15 7.86 -6.21
C GLN A 35 4.08 8.36 -5.21
N LYS A 36 3.53 7.45 -4.39
CA LYS A 36 2.55 7.80 -3.35
C LYS A 36 3.15 8.76 -2.31
N LYS A 37 4.33 8.45 -1.79
CA LYS A 37 5.08 9.29 -0.85
C LYS A 37 5.29 10.71 -1.40
N LYS A 38 5.79 10.83 -2.64
CA LYS A 38 6.01 12.13 -3.28
C LYS A 38 4.72 12.93 -3.39
N ARG A 39 3.63 12.32 -3.86
CA ARG A 39 2.32 12.98 -3.99
C ARG A 39 1.79 13.46 -2.64
N THR A 40 1.76 12.59 -1.65
CA THR A 40 1.25 12.88 -0.30
C THR A 40 2.09 13.96 0.38
N TYR A 41 3.41 13.90 0.25
CA TYR A 41 4.31 14.92 0.80
C TYR A 41 4.10 16.29 0.14
N THR A 42 3.90 16.32 -1.19
CA THR A 42 3.59 17.58 -1.90
C THR A 42 2.27 18.18 -1.42
N ILE A 43 1.23 17.37 -1.22
CA ILE A 43 -0.07 17.84 -0.71
C ILE A 43 0.10 18.38 0.71
N SER A 44 0.81 17.68 1.59
CA SER A 44 1.11 18.14 2.95
C SER A 44 1.79 19.50 2.95
N LEU A 45 2.78 19.69 2.10
CA LEU A 45 3.55 20.92 2.02
C LEU A 45 2.70 22.11 1.53
N ILE A 46 1.82 21.88 0.54
CA ILE A 46 0.87 22.88 0.05
C ILE A 46 -0.12 23.25 1.17
N LEU A 47 -0.70 22.29 1.85
CA LEU A 47 -1.64 22.54 2.95
C LEU A 47 -0.98 23.31 4.09
N ALA A 48 0.24 22.96 4.45
CA ALA A 48 1.01 23.66 5.48
C ALA A 48 1.32 25.12 5.07
N ALA A 49 1.74 25.34 3.83
CA ALA A 49 2.03 26.69 3.34
C ALA A 49 0.78 27.58 3.31
N VAL A 50 -0.32 27.08 2.73
CA VAL A 50 -1.59 27.81 2.67
C VAL A 50 -2.15 28.05 4.08
N GLY A 51 -2.13 27.03 4.95
CA GLY A 51 -2.59 27.15 6.32
C GLY A 51 -1.77 28.20 7.11
N SER A 52 -0.45 28.23 6.94
CA SER A 52 0.42 29.23 7.60
C SER A 52 0.15 30.66 7.12
N ILE A 53 -0.04 30.85 5.81
CA ILE A 53 -0.36 32.16 5.24
C ILE A 53 -1.70 32.67 5.78
N LEU A 54 -2.74 31.83 5.78
CA LEU A 54 -4.06 32.18 6.30
C LEU A 54 -4.04 32.44 7.81
N LEU A 55 -3.20 31.74 8.56
CA LEU A 55 -3.01 31.99 9.99
C LEU A 55 -2.44 33.38 10.24
N ILE A 56 -1.41 33.79 9.49
CA ILE A 56 -0.79 35.10 9.60
C ILE A 56 -1.81 36.18 9.24
N ILE A 57 -2.54 36.02 8.13
CA ILE A 57 -3.58 37.01 7.71
C ILE A 57 -4.68 37.09 8.77
N GLY A 58 -5.14 35.96 9.31
CA GLY A 58 -6.17 35.94 10.35
C GLY A 58 -5.75 36.63 11.66
N MET A 59 -4.48 36.54 12.02
CA MET A 59 -3.92 37.23 13.17
C MET A 59 -3.81 38.74 12.92
N LEU A 60 -3.39 39.16 11.72
CA LEU A 60 -3.28 40.58 11.36
C LEU A 60 -4.64 41.28 11.17
N ALA A 61 -5.66 40.52 10.74
CA ALA A 61 -7.02 41.01 10.51
C ALA A 61 -7.88 41.00 11.78
N ASN A 62 -7.41 41.64 12.86
CA ASN A 62 -8.12 41.75 14.15
C ASN A 62 -8.67 40.41 14.68
N LYS A 63 -7.89 39.35 14.58
CA LYS A 63 -8.25 37.99 15.05
C LYS A 63 -9.53 37.45 14.40
N ASN A 64 -9.59 37.46 13.09
CA ASN A 64 -10.71 36.94 12.34
C ASN A 64 -10.87 35.42 12.65
N ILE A 65 -11.83 35.10 13.54
CA ILE A 65 -12.04 33.75 14.05
C ILE A 65 -12.30 32.72 12.95
N PRO A 66 -13.17 32.96 11.95
CA PRO A 66 -13.36 32.02 10.84
C PRO A 66 -12.07 31.71 10.09
N LEU A 67 -11.22 32.69 9.85
CA LEU A 67 -9.98 32.50 9.11
C LEU A 67 -8.96 31.72 9.93
N LEU A 68 -8.90 31.89 11.24
CA LEU A 68 -8.07 31.13 12.16
C LEU A 68 -8.52 29.68 12.25
N LEU A 69 -9.83 29.40 12.25
CA LEU A 69 -10.35 28.04 12.25
C LEU A 69 -10.01 27.30 10.94
N ILE A 70 -10.16 27.95 9.79
CA ILE A 70 -9.80 27.36 8.50
C ILE A 70 -8.30 27.08 8.44
N SER A 71 -7.47 28.00 8.90
CA SER A 71 -6.01 27.82 8.90
C SER A 71 -5.56 26.64 9.77
N THR A 72 -6.12 26.52 10.98
CA THR A 72 -5.83 25.38 11.88
C THR A 72 -6.28 24.05 11.30
N LEU A 73 -7.43 24.01 10.63
CA LEU A 73 -7.92 22.80 9.94
C LEU A 73 -6.96 22.40 8.81
N LEU A 74 -6.50 23.34 7.99
CA LEU A 74 -5.55 23.06 6.90
C LEU A 74 -4.20 22.56 7.44
N LEU A 75 -3.70 23.14 8.53
CA LEU A 75 -2.47 22.69 9.17
C LEU A 75 -2.63 21.27 9.75
N ALA A 76 -3.76 20.96 10.37
CA ALA A 76 -4.06 19.63 10.88
C ALA A 76 -4.14 18.59 9.75
N LEU A 77 -4.81 18.91 8.63
CA LEU A 77 -4.85 18.06 7.45
C LEU A 77 -3.46 17.86 6.85
N GLY A 78 -2.65 18.92 6.78
CA GLY A 78 -1.26 18.84 6.33
C GLY A 78 -0.41 17.89 7.18
N LEU A 79 -0.62 17.90 8.50
CA LEU A 79 0.04 16.99 9.42
C LEU A 79 -0.39 15.53 9.19
N VAL A 80 -1.67 15.27 9.00
CA VAL A 80 -2.19 13.92 8.70
C VAL A 80 -1.57 13.38 7.41
N GLU A 81 -1.47 14.21 6.37
CA GLU A 81 -0.81 13.83 5.11
C GLU A 81 0.69 13.56 5.31
N ALA A 82 1.39 14.36 6.13
CA ALA A 82 2.80 14.10 6.46
C ALA A 82 2.99 12.76 7.17
N MET A 83 2.13 12.42 8.14
CA MET A 83 2.15 11.12 8.82
C MET A 83 1.88 9.97 7.84
N THR A 84 0.98 10.17 6.88
CA THR A 84 0.69 9.18 5.82
C THR A 84 1.91 8.99 4.91
N ALA A 85 2.61 10.06 4.55
CA ALA A 85 3.85 9.98 3.77
C ALA A 85 4.97 9.22 4.54
N HIS A 86 5.06 9.43 5.85
CA HIS A 86 5.98 8.72 6.73
C HIS A 86 5.64 7.22 6.81
N ALA A 87 4.36 6.86 6.89
CA ALA A 87 3.92 5.47 6.85
C ALA A 87 4.33 4.75 5.54
N TYR A 88 4.27 5.44 4.39
CA TYR A 88 4.80 4.88 3.13
C TYR A 88 6.31 4.68 3.16
N TYR A 89 7.05 5.55 3.82
CA TYR A 89 8.49 5.37 4.00
C TYR A 89 8.83 4.13 4.83
N ILE A 90 8.13 3.93 5.96
CA ILE A 90 8.31 2.73 6.82
C ILE A 90 8.01 1.45 6.04
N ARG A 91 6.92 1.45 5.24
CA ARG A 91 6.56 0.31 4.40
C ARG A 91 7.60 0.01 3.34
N GLU A 92 8.12 1.04 2.66
CA GLU A 92 9.22 0.89 1.68
C GLU A 92 10.45 0.25 2.34
N GLN A 93 10.79 0.67 3.57
CA GLN A 93 11.90 0.08 4.32
C GLN A 93 11.65 -1.39 4.69
N ALA A 94 10.43 -1.74 5.11
CA ALA A 94 10.10 -3.12 5.45
C ALA A 94 10.28 -4.06 4.25
N PHE A 95 9.96 -3.60 3.02
CA PHE A 95 10.23 -4.37 1.81
C PHE A 95 11.72 -4.47 1.50
N ARG A 96 12.48 -3.41 1.70
CA ARG A 96 13.94 -3.42 1.53
C ARG A 96 14.63 -4.38 2.49
N ASP A 97 14.15 -4.44 3.72
CA ASP A 97 14.71 -5.25 4.80
C ASP A 97 14.13 -6.69 4.82
N GLU A 98 13.46 -7.11 3.74
CA GLU A 98 12.86 -8.45 3.57
C GLU A 98 11.90 -8.89 4.69
N LYS A 99 11.26 -7.92 5.35
CA LYS A 99 10.30 -8.18 6.43
C LYS A 99 8.91 -8.55 5.88
N TYR A 100 8.87 -9.52 4.99
CA TYR A 100 7.65 -10.06 4.39
C TYR A 100 7.86 -11.52 4.00
N ARG A 101 6.77 -12.22 3.82
CA ARG A 101 6.74 -13.62 3.38
C ARG A 101 5.92 -13.78 2.13
N VAL A 102 6.13 -14.89 1.47
CA VAL A 102 5.46 -15.26 0.23
C VAL A 102 4.81 -16.62 0.34
N VAL A 103 3.69 -16.80 -0.39
CA VAL A 103 3.01 -18.09 -0.53
C VAL A 103 2.71 -18.31 -1.99
N ASP A 104 3.07 -19.49 -2.50
CA ASP A 104 2.76 -19.92 -3.85
C ASP A 104 1.30 -20.36 -3.96
N GLY A 105 0.65 -20.07 -5.08
CA GLY A 105 -0.72 -20.47 -5.31
C GLY A 105 -1.26 -20.01 -6.66
N HIS A 106 -2.56 -20.19 -6.83
CA HIS A 106 -3.26 -19.92 -8.08
C HIS A 106 -4.42 -18.94 -7.88
N ILE A 107 -4.79 -18.25 -8.95
CA ILE A 107 -6.00 -17.43 -9.00
C ILE A 107 -7.19 -18.33 -9.33
N TYR A 108 -8.16 -18.39 -8.42
CA TYR A 108 -9.38 -19.15 -8.67
C TYR A 108 -10.52 -18.30 -9.25
N ASN A 109 -10.50 -16.97 -9.07
CA ASN A 109 -11.48 -16.06 -9.64
C ASN A 109 -10.92 -14.63 -9.73
N THR A 110 -11.46 -13.82 -10.64
CA THR A 110 -11.07 -12.42 -10.82
C THR A 110 -12.29 -11.53 -10.97
N THR A 111 -12.20 -10.30 -10.46
CA THR A 111 -13.20 -9.25 -10.67
C THR A 111 -12.54 -7.89 -10.88
N LYS A 112 -13.25 -6.98 -11.53
CA LYS A 112 -12.76 -5.61 -11.72
C LYS A 112 -13.22 -4.74 -10.56
N SER A 113 -12.31 -4.03 -9.93
CA SER A 113 -12.64 -3.06 -8.90
C SER A 113 -13.33 -1.83 -9.50
N GLU A 114 -14.55 -1.54 -9.08
CA GLU A 114 -15.27 -0.33 -9.48
C GLU A 114 -14.57 0.95 -9.00
N LYS A 115 -13.87 0.89 -7.86
CA LYS A 115 -13.23 2.06 -7.25
C LYS A 115 -11.89 2.44 -7.88
N THR A 116 -11.11 1.45 -8.31
CA THR A 116 -9.73 1.68 -8.78
C THR A 116 -9.53 1.31 -10.23
N GLY A 117 -10.50 0.64 -10.86
CA GLY A 117 -10.38 0.07 -12.21
C GLY A 117 -9.38 -1.09 -12.29
N GLY A 118 -8.71 -1.42 -11.18
CA GLY A 118 -7.75 -2.52 -11.09
C GLY A 118 -8.42 -3.90 -11.00
N ILE A 119 -7.64 -4.95 -11.18
CA ILE A 119 -8.09 -6.33 -11.03
C ILE A 119 -7.96 -6.72 -9.55
N LEU A 120 -9.03 -7.27 -9.01
CA LEU A 120 -9.04 -7.97 -7.73
C LEU A 120 -9.13 -9.46 -8.00
N ALA A 121 -8.37 -10.26 -7.27
CA ALA A 121 -8.37 -11.70 -7.44
C ALA A 121 -8.61 -12.43 -6.12
N GLY A 122 -9.21 -13.61 -6.23
CA GLY A 122 -9.25 -14.59 -5.19
C GLY A 122 -8.05 -15.54 -5.34
N PHE A 123 -7.42 -15.86 -4.24
CA PHE A 123 -6.19 -16.65 -4.17
C PHE A 123 -6.46 -17.98 -3.48
N LEU A 124 -5.94 -19.05 -4.06
CA LEU A 124 -5.90 -20.39 -3.49
C LEU A 124 -4.45 -20.82 -3.38
N SER A 125 -4.00 -21.16 -2.16
CA SER A 125 -2.66 -21.70 -1.91
C SER A 125 -2.49 -23.06 -2.56
N ASP A 126 -1.30 -23.37 -3.07
CA ASP A 126 -0.94 -24.66 -3.61
C ASP A 126 -1.01 -25.79 -2.54
N PHE A 127 -0.95 -25.41 -1.28
CA PHE A 127 -1.09 -26.31 -0.14
C PHE A 127 -2.55 -26.57 0.27
N GLY A 128 -3.52 -25.88 -0.37
CA GLY A 128 -4.95 -26.05 -0.12
C GLY A 128 -5.48 -25.46 1.19
N ASP A 129 -4.62 -24.92 2.04
CA ASP A 129 -4.98 -24.49 3.39
C ASP A 129 -5.46 -23.04 3.46
N LEU A 130 -5.24 -22.27 2.41
CA LEU A 130 -5.59 -20.87 2.36
C LEU A 130 -6.41 -20.56 1.12
N LEU A 131 -7.66 -20.18 1.36
CA LEU A 131 -8.54 -19.61 0.35
C LEU A 131 -8.86 -18.16 0.71
N LEU A 132 -8.34 -17.22 -0.08
CA LEU A 132 -8.62 -15.79 0.11
C LEU A 132 -9.71 -15.29 -0.84
N PRO A 133 -10.63 -14.44 -0.37
CA PRO A 133 -11.73 -13.92 -1.18
C PRO A 133 -11.24 -12.96 -2.28
N LEU A 134 -12.15 -12.57 -3.17
CA LEU A 134 -11.95 -11.69 -4.32
C LEU A 134 -11.63 -10.22 -3.99
N ASP A 135 -10.81 -9.96 -2.98
CA ASP A 135 -10.56 -8.61 -2.46
C ASP A 135 -9.12 -8.13 -2.61
N PHE A 136 -8.22 -8.97 -3.17
CA PHE A 136 -6.80 -8.66 -3.21
C PHE A 136 -6.38 -8.01 -4.52
N PRO A 137 -5.69 -6.86 -4.45
CA PRO A 137 -5.16 -6.21 -5.63
C PRO A 137 -4.05 -7.06 -6.26
N VAL A 138 -4.14 -7.22 -7.57
CA VAL A 138 -3.13 -7.92 -8.38
C VAL A 138 -2.17 -6.90 -8.98
N ALA A 139 -0.88 -7.20 -8.90
CA ALA A 139 0.14 -6.50 -9.63
C ALA A 139 0.31 -7.19 -10.99
N GLY A 140 -0.01 -6.48 -12.07
CA GLY A 140 0.07 -7.00 -13.43
C GLY A 140 -1.27 -7.45 -14.02
N SER A 141 -1.21 -8.06 -15.22
CA SER A 141 -2.34 -8.70 -15.88
C SER A 141 -2.42 -10.16 -15.44
N THR A 142 -3.62 -10.67 -15.22
CA THR A 142 -3.82 -12.03 -14.73
C THR A 142 -5.12 -12.62 -15.25
N VAL A 143 -5.15 -13.95 -15.34
CA VAL A 143 -6.31 -14.77 -15.71
C VAL A 143 -6.54 -15.82 -14.62
N VAL A 144 -7.74 -16.39 -14.58
CA VAL A 144 -8.05 -17.51 -13.70
C VAL A 144 -7.17 -18.70 -14.07
N GLY A 145 -6.57 -19.34 -13.06
CA GLY A 145 -5.63 -20.45 -13.21
C GLY A 145 -4.16 -20.02 -13.27
N ASP A 146 -3.85 -18.74 -13.37
CA ASP A 146 -2.47 -18.25 -13.34
C ASP A 146 -1.80 -18.61 -12.01
N GLN A 147 -0.56 -19.09 -12.11
CA GLN A 147 0.32 -19.23 -10.95
C GLN A 147 0.77 -17.86 -10.47
N VAL A 148 0.64 -17.62 -9.20
CA VAL A 148 0.89 -16.32 -8.57
C VAL A 148 1.56 -16.46 -7.22
N LEU A 149 2.17 -15.38 -6.78
CA LEU A 149 2.79 -15.26 -5.48
C LEU A 149 1.98 -14.29 -4.62
N LEU A 150 1.49 -14.77 -3.48
CA LEU A 150 0.89 -13.93 -2.48
C LEU A 150 1.99 -13.36 -1.58
N VAL A 151 2.13 -12.04 -1.55
CA VAL A 151 3.08 -11.33 -0.70
C VAL A 151 2.34 -10.72 0.48
N PHE A 152 2.80 -10.98 1.69
CA PHE A 152 2.25 -10.41 2.91
C PHE A 152 3.36 -10.01 3.88
N SER A 153 3.14 -8.96 4.65
CA SER A 153 4.14 -8.41 5.56
C SER A 153 3.86 -8.81 7.00
N ASP A 154 4.88 -9.38 7.66
CA ASP A 154 4.87 -9.72 9.08
C ASP A 154 5.07 -8.51 10.00
N ALA A 155 5.77 -7.48 9.51
CA ALA A 155 6.33 -6.44 10.36
C ALA A 155 5.43 -5.21 10.51
N LEU A 156 4.37 -5.12 9.74
CA LEU A 156 3.49 -3.96 9.76
C LEU A 156 2.16 -4.37 10.37
N GLU A 157 1.75 -3.69 11.43
CA GLU A 157 0.39 -3.73 11.99
C GLU A 157 -0.71 -3.42 10.94
N THR A 158 -0.31 -3.19 9.68
CA THR A 158 -1.17 -2.89 8.56
C THR A 158 -1.11 -4.03 7.57
N ASP A 159 -2.22 -4.69 7.42
CA ASP A 159 -2.57 -5.74 6.47
C ASP A 159 -2.06 -5.45 5.04
N PHE A 160 -0.77 -5.63 4.80
CA PHE A 160 -0.27 -5.62 3.45
C PHE A 160 -0.36 -7.05 2.91
N CYS A 161 -1.26 -7.22 1.96
CA CYS A 161 -1.39 -8.44 1.20
C CYS A 161 -1.58 -8.08 -0.27
N ARG A 162 -0.76 -8.65 -1.14
CA ARG A 162 -0.82 -8.39 -2.58
C ARG A 162 -0.43 -9.62 -3.38
N ILE A 163 -1.09 -9.81 -4.51
CA ILE A 163 -0.82 -10.90 -5.43
C ILE A 163 0.11 -10.39 -6.54
N PHE A 164 1.20 -11.12 -6.79
CA PHE A 164 2.13 -10.89 -7.88
C PHE A 164 2.05 -12.02 -8.90
N THR A 165 1.96 -11.67 -10.18
CA THR A 165 1.93 -12.68 -11.26
C THR A 165 3.35 -13.13 -11.60
N ALA A 166 3.49 -14.39 -12.04
CA ALA A 166 4.77 -14.94 -12.46
C ALA A 166 5.44 -14.07 -13.56
N SER A 167 4.67 -13.48 -14.46
CA SER A 167 5.17 -12.60 -15.52
C SER A 167 5.83 -11.31 -15.03
N MET A 168 5.59 -10.91 -13.78
CA MET A 168 6.28 -9.76 -13.17
C MET A 168 7.57 -10.19 -12.48
N LEU A 169 7.63 -11.41 -11.99
CA LEU A 169 8.79 -11.96 -11.29
C LEU A 169 9.94 -12.30 -12.27
N THR A 170 9.60 -12.68 -13.51
CA THR A 170 10.58 -12.99 -14.58
C THR A 170 11.12 -11.76 -15.31
N LYS A 171 10.51 -10.59 -15.19
CA LYS A 171 11.00 -9.34 -15.82
C LYS A 171 12.14 -8.66 -15.06
N GLY A 172 12.59 -9.22 -13.97
CA GLY A 172 13.68 -8.72 -13.14
C GLY A 172 15.07 -9.28 -13.49
N GLU A 173 15.18 -10.09 -14.56
CA GLU A 173 16.45 -10.57 -15.10
C GLU A 173 17.04 -9.61 -16.14
#